data_b7fab243e00499a023052f2906bb52e2
#
_entry.id   b7fab243e00499a023052f2906bb52e2
#
_cell.length_a   1.000
_cell.length_b   1.000
_cell.length_c   1.000
_cell.angle_alpha   90.00
_cell.angle_beta   90.00
_cell.angle_gamma   90.00
#
_symmetry.space_group_name_H-M   'P 1'
#
loop_
_entity.id
_entity.type
_entity.pdbx_description
1 polymer ?
#
loop_
_entity_poly.entity_id
_entity_poly.type
_entity_poly.pdbx_seq_one_letter_code
_entity_poly.pdbx_strand_id
1 'polypeptide(L)'
;MADALVPLIADRRLTAARFQGLADVPPEIEWFANLGNKATRRAYENALQDFMRFTGIVRPDEFRTVTRAHVIAWRDELAKRALSSQTIRHRLSSLSSLFEYLCERNAVTHNPVKGVKRPAVESYEGKTPALGDHQARKLLDAPDGDTLKGKRDRAMLATLLYHALRRDELCRLKVKDFKHERRGVAHLKVSGKGGKTRYVPLHPAASGLVLDYLEAAGHGAEDGGALFRPLHHSRAEGANQAITPDGLYKIVRAYSGALGFEIGAHALRATAATNALDHQADIAKVQEWLGHANIATTRIYDHRKTRPEDSPTFKVAY
;
A
#
# COMPACT_ATOMS: atom_id res chain seq x y z
N MET A 1 48.43 0.80 23.63
CA MET A 1 47.10 0.61 22.98
C MET A 1 46.47 1.94 22.50
N ALA A 2 47.26 2.90 22.02
CA ALA A 2 46.76 4.16 21.52
C ALA A 2 46.86 4.34 19.98
N ASP A 3 47.46 3.35 19.30
CA ASP A 3 47.76 3.46 17.84
C ASP A 3 46.67 2.89 16.89
N ALA A 4 45.55 2.38 17.45
CA ALA A 4 44.50 1.74 16.62
C ALA A 4 43.45 2.69 16.04
N LEU A 5 43.54 4.01 16.31
CA LEU A 5 42.60 5.03 15.86
C LEU A 5 43.24 6.10 14.98
N VAL A 6 44.36 5.81 14.31
CA VAL A 6 44.87 6.71 13.29
C VAL A 6 43.93 6.64 12.09
N PRO A 7 43.21 7.71 11.74
CA PRO A 7 42.27 7.64 10.63
C PRO A 7 43.06 7.44 9.33
N LEU A 8 42.63 6.48 8.53
CA LEU A 8 42.94 6.40 7.11
C LEU A 8 42.44 7.69 6.42
N ILE A 9 43.32 8.69 6.32
CA ILE A 9 43.01 10.05 5.83
C ILE A 9 42.69 10.07 4.33
N ALA A 10 42.90 8.95 3.62
CA ALA A 10 42.93 8.93 2.15
C ALA A 10 41.55 9.02 1.45
N ASP A 11 40.40 8.83 2.14
CA ASP A 11 39.10 8.76 1.41
C ASP A 11 37.93 9.34 2.21
N ARG A 12 38.11 10.54 2.78
CA ARG A 12 37.02 11.23 3.46
C ARG A 12 36.00 11.76 2.46
N ARG A 13 34.87 11.07 2.31
CA ARG A 13 33.72 11.55 1.52
C ARG A 13 33.00 12.76 2.14
N LEU A 14 33.17 12.96 3.46
CA LEU A 14 32.64 14.13 4.15
C LEU A 14 33.80 15.07 4.54
N THR A 15 33.65 16.35 4.21
CA THR A 15 34.54 17.38 4.75
C THR A 15 34.32 17.54 6.27
N ALA A 16 35.32 18.05 7.01
CA ALA A 16 35.21 18.29 8.45
C ALA A 16 34.02 19.22 8.80
N ALA A 17 33.82 20.29 8.02
CA ALA A 17 32.68 21.19 8.18
C ALA A 17 31.33 20.49 7.98
N ARG A 18 31.23 19.62 6.98
CA ARG A 18 30.03 18.84 6.72
C ARG A 18 29.75 17.78 7.81
N PHE A 19 30.82 17.19 8.35
CA PHE A 19 30.70 16.25 9.48
C PHE A 19 30.17 16.97 10.74
N GLN A 20 30.71 18.14 11.08
CA GLN A 20 30.22 18.97 12.17
C GLN A 20 28.76 19.40 11.96
N GLY A 21 28.42 19.91 10.77
CA GLY A 21 27.05 20.33 10.47
C GLY A 21 25.99 19.22 10.56
N LEU A 22 26.37 17.94 10.39
CA LEU A 22 25.46 16.82 10.61
C LEU A 22 25.19 16.56 12.11
N ALA A 23 26.15 16.91 13.00
CA ALA A 23 25.97 16.79 14.44
C ALA A 23 24.96 17.80 15.00
N ASP A 24 24.76 18.91 14.30
CA ASP A 24 23.87 20.00 14.72
C ASP A 24 22.45 19.89 14.14
N VAL A 25 22.15 18.81 13.38
CA VAL A 25 20.82 18.59 12.81
C VAL A 25 19.80 18.34 13.95
N PRO A 26 18.70 19.12 14.03
CA PRO A 26 17.67 18.90 15.04
C PRO A 26 17.08 17.48 14.94
N PRO A 27 16.80 16.81 16.07
CA PRO A 27 16.24 15.45 16.08
C PRO A 27 14.95 15.30 15.27
N GLU A 28 14.13 16.33 15.22
CA GLU A 28 12.88 16.37 14.47
C GLU A 28 13.14 16.24 12.94
N ILE A 29 14.19 16.91 12.47
CA ILE A 29 14.60 16.86 11.05
C ILE A 29 15.27 15.52 10.74
N GLU A 30 16.11 15.01 11.63
CA GLU A 30 16.75 13.69 11.50
C GLU A 30 15.70 12.59 11.41
N TRP A 31 14.69 12.59 12.29
CA TRP A 31 13.58 11.64 12.24
C TRP A 31 12.87 11.66 10.90
N PHE A 32 12.52 12.84 10.38
CA PHE A 32 11.83 12.99 9.12
C PHE A 32 12.68 12.48 7.94
N ALA A 33 13.97 12.76 7.94
CA ALA A 33 14.91 12.28 6.92
C ALA A 33 15.04 10.75 6.93
N ASN A 34 14.93 10.12 8.11
CA ASN A 34 15.01 8.66 8.29
C ASN A 34 13.76 7.91 7.78
N LEU A 35 12.67 8.60 7.44
CA LEU A 35 11.48 7.99 6.84
C LEU A 35 11.75 7.59 5.39
N GLY A 36 12.15 6.33 5.16
CA GLY A 36 12.56 5.84 3.83
C GLY A 36 11.43 5.75 2.79
N ASN A 37 10.17 5.55 3.22
CA ASN A 37 9.04 5.39 2.31
C ASN A 37 8.39 6.74 1.97
N LYS A 38 8.38 7.14 0.69
CA LYS A 38 7.82 8.42 0.21
C LYS A 38 6.34 8.64 0.62
N ALA A 39 5.51 7.59 0.55
CA ALA A 39 4.09 7.70 0.91
C ALA A 39 3.91 7.87 2.43
N THR A 40 4.69 7.15 3.24
CA THR A 40 4.71 7.31 4.70
C THR A 40 5.20 8.72 5.07
N ARG A 41 6.28 9.18 4.44
CA ARG A 41 6.82 10.54 4.66
C ARG A 41 5.76 11.60 4.39
N ARG A 42 5.10 11.56 3.23
CA ARG A 42 4.01 12.50 2.88
C ARG A 42 2.84 12.45 3.88
N ALA A 43 2.44 11.26 4.31
CA ALA A 43 1.35 11.09 5.26
C ALA A 43 1.71 11.66 6.65
N TYR A 44 2.95 11.46 7.10
CA TYR A 44 3.45 11.98 8.36
C TYR A 44 3.62 13.49 8.30
N GLU A 45 4.17 14.02 7.21
CA GLU A 45 4.28 15.45 6.95
C GLU A 45 2.91 16.14 7.05
N ASN A 46 1.90 15.62 6.36
CA ASN A 46 0.54 16.16 6.43
C ASN A 46 -0.03 16.13 7.86
N ALA A 47 0.24 15.09 8.63
CA ALA A 47 -0.21 14.98 10.01
C ALA A 47 0.48 16.00 10.92
N LEU A 48 1.81 16.16 10.78
CA LEU A 48 2.58 17.13 11.57
C LEU A 48 2.22 18.58 11.21
N GLN A 49 2.09 18.90 9.92
CA GLN A 49 1.66 20.23 9.48
C GLN A 49 0.26 20.59 9.99
N ASP A 50 -0.65 19.62 10.07
CA ASP A 50 -1.96 19.83 10.64
C ASP A 50 -1.89 20.08 12.16
N PHE A 51 -1.05 19.33 12.86
CA PHE A 51 -0.79 19.54 14.30
C PHE A 51 -0.14 20.89 14.59
N MET A 52 0.89 21.26 13.82
CA MET A 52 1.58 22.55 13.94
C MET A 52 0.61 23.72 13.72
N ARG A 53 -0.24 23.64 12.69
CA ARG A 53 -1.27 24.68 12.45
C ARG A 53 -2.26 24.78 13.59
N PHE A 54 -2.63 23.67 14.20
CA PHE A 54 -3.55 23.66 15.33
C PHE A 54 -2.93 24.25 16.60
N THR A 55 -1.65 23.95 16.89
CA THR A 55 -0.96 24.37 18.10
C THR A 55 -0.23 25.71 17.95
N GLY A 56 -0.05 26.22 16.73
CA GLY A 56 0.74 27.42 16.46
C GLY A 56 2.26 27.18 16.47
N ILE A 57 2.72 25.93 16.48
CA ILE A 57 4.13 25.58 16.40
C ILE A 57 4.69 26.03 15.05
N VAL A 58 5.80 26.78 15.07
CA VAL A 58 6.51 27.30 13.91
C VAL A 58 7.88 26.64 13.75
N ARG A 59 8.58 26.40 14.87
CA ARG A 59 9.93 25.84 14.88
C ARG A 59 9.94 24.39 15.36
N PRO A 60 10.84 23.54 14.83
CA PRO A 60 10.93 22.13 15.27
C PRO A 60 11.19 21.93 16.76
N ASP A 61 11.97 22.79 17.39
CA ASP A 61 12.29 22.70 18.82
C ASP A 61 11.08 22.92 19.74
N GLU A 62 10.04 23.59 19.26
CA GLU A 62 8.79 23.81 20.00
C GLU A 62 7.99 22.54 20.24
N PHE A 63 8.22 21.48 19.47
CA PHE A 63 7.64 20.16 19.77
C PHE A 63 7.99 19.66 21.17
N ARG A 64 9.13 20.07 21.72
CA ARG A 64 9.58 19.67 23.07
C ARG A 64 8.71 20.23 24.19
N THR A 65 7.91 21.25 23.93
CA THR A 65 6.97 21.85 24.89
C THR A 65 5.57 21.25 24.83
N VAL A 66 5.32 20.32 23.89
CA VAL A 66 4.01 19.70 23.70
C VAL A 66 3.66 18.80 24.88
N THR A 67 2.48 18.98 25.43
CA THR A 67 1.92 18.18 26.51
C THR A 67 0.80 17.26 26.01
N ARG A 68 0.39 16.30 26.83
CA ARG A 68 -0.75 15.43 26.53
C ARG A 68 -2.04 16.24 26.30
N ALA A 69 -2.22 17.36 27.00
CA ALA A 69 -3.39 18.23 26.82
C ALA A 69 -3.47 18.78 25.39
N HIS A 70 -2.37 19.20 24.80
CA HIS A 70 -2.32 19.64 23.40
C HIS A 70 -2.75 18.52 22.44
N VAL A 71 -2.29 17.29 22.70
CA VAL A 71 -2.64 16.14 21.85
C VAL A 71 -4.12 15.76 21.97
N ILE A 72 -4.67 15.83 23.20
CA ILE A 72 -6.11 15.59 23.44
C ILE A 72 -6.94 16.64 22.72
N ALA A 73 -6.60 17.93 22.86
CA ALA A 73 -7.31 19.02 22.20
C ALA A 73 -7.27 18.87 20.67
N TRP A 74 -6.12 18.50 20.11
CA TRP A 74 -6.02 18.24 18.67
C TRP A 74 -6.86 17.03 18.22
N ARG A 75 -6.85 15.93 18.97
CA ARG A 75 -7.72 14.77 18.69
C ARG A 75 -9.19 15.18 18.62
N ASP A 76 -9.64 16.00 19.58
CA ASP A 76 -11.02 16.46 19.68
C ASP A 76 -11.37 17.41 18.52
N GLU A 77 -10.42 18.28 18.14
CA GLU A 77 -10.55 19.12 16.95
C GLU A 77 -10.68 18.30 15.66
N LEU A 78 -9.86 17.24 15.50
CA LEU A 78 -9.97 16.31 14.37
C LEU A 78 -11.34 15.62 14.32
N ALA A 79 -11.90 15.29 15.48
CA ALA A 79 -13.24 14.71 15.59
C ALA A 79 -14.33 15.73 15.22
N LYS A 80 -14.24 16.99 15.67
CA LYS A 80 -15.15 18.08 15.30
C LYS A 80 -15.15 18.33 13.78
N ARG A 81 -14.00 18.15 13.13
CA ARG A 81 -13.87 18.23 11.65
C ARG A 81 -14.43 17.00 10.94
N ALA A 82 -15.12 16.11 11.65
CA ALA A 82 -15.74 14.88 11.12
C ALA A 82 -14.76 13.95 10.39
N LEU A 83 -13.48 13.93 10.79
CA LEU A 83 -12.54 12.96 10.23
C LEU A 83 -12.82 11.55 10.75
N SER A 84 -12.63 10.55 9.87
CA SER A 84 -12.84 9.15 10.25
C SER A 84 -11.94 8.73 11.43
N SER A 85 -12.45 7.83 12.29
CA SER A 85 -11.68 7.25 13.40
C SER A 85 -10.31 6.72 12.93
N GLN A 86 -10.25 6.09 11.76
CA GLN A 86 -9.00 5.59 11.18
C GLN A 86 -8.02 6.71 10.82
N THR A 87 -8.51 7.82 10.27
CA THR A 87 -7.69 8.99 9.96
C THR A 87 -7.11 9.61 11.22
N ILE A 88 -7.96 9.78 12.26
CA ILE A 88 -7.51 10.32 13.57
C ILE A 88 -6.45 9.40 14.19
N ARG A 89 -6.70 8.09 14.21
CA ARG A 89 -5.71 7.11 14.71
C ARG A 89 -4.39 7.18 13.95
N HIS A 90 -4.44 7.30 12.62
CA HIS A 90 -3.24 7.42 11.80
C HIS A 90 -2.46 8.71 12.13
N ARG A 91 -3.13 9.85 12.25
CA ARG A 91 -2.50 11.14 12.61
C ARG A 91 -1.86 11.09 14.00
N LEU A 92 -2.54 10.52 14.99
CA LEU A 92 -1.98 10.28 16.32
C LEU A 92 -0.76 9.34 16.27
N SER A 93 -0.78 8.33 15.41
CA SER A 93 0.36 7.42 15.23
C SER A 93 1.57 8.12 14.61
N SER A 94 1.35 9.03 13.65
CA SER A 94 2.43 9.83 13.05
C SER A 94 3.10 10.72 14.08
N LEU A 95 2.31 11.41 14.90
CA LEU A 95 2.81 12.27 16.00
C LEU A 95 3.52 11.43 17.06
N SER A 96 2.97 10.26 17.44
CA SER A 96 3.59 9.34 18.38
C SER A 96 4.97 8.87 17.93
N SER A 97 5.12 8.59 16.62
CA SER A 97 6.40 8.17 16.05
C SER A 97 7.48 9.25 16.17
N LEU A 98 7.14 10.53 15.98
CA LEU A 98 8.06 11.62 16.22
C LEU A 98 8.48 11.65 17.70
N PHE A 99 7.50 11.61 18.60
CA PHE A 99 7.80 11.71 20.03
C PHE A 99 8.55 10.48 20.60
N GLU A 100 8.33 9.27 20.06
CA GLU A 100 9.19 8.12 20.40
C GLU A 100 10.64 8.41 20.04
N TYR A 101 10.88 8.94 18.83
CA TYR A 101 12.22 9.30 18.40
C TYR A 101 12.84 10.42 19.27
N LEU A 102 12.06 11.45 19.64
CA LEU A 102 12.54 12.50 20.56
C LEU A 102 12.90 11.96 21.94
N CYS A 103 12.17 10.92 22.43
CA CYS A 103 12.53 10.22 23.65
C CYS A 103 13.86 9.45 23.50
N GLU A 104 14.04 8.72 22.38
CA GLU A 104 15.30 8.00 22.09
C GLU A 104 16.51 8.94 22.03
N ARG A 105 16.30 10.17 21.57
CA ARG A 105 17.33 11.22 21.51
C ARG A 105 17.46 12.04 22.79
N ASN A 106 16.75 11.69 23.88
CA ASN A 106 16.69 12.44 25.14
C ASN A 106 16.27 13.92 24.96
N ALA A 107 15.59 14.24 23.86
CA ALA A 107 15.09 15.60 23.61
C ALA A 107 13.80 15.90 24.40
N VAL A 108 13.05 14.87 24.78
CA VAL A 108 11.90 14.92 25.69
C VAL A 108 11.94 13.73 26.65
N THR A 109 11.33 13.89 27.82
CA THR A 109 11.33 12.85 28.87
C THR A 109 10.27 11.76 28.64
N HIS A 110 9.21 12.06 27.89
CA HIS A 110 8.11 11.14 27.65
C HIS A 110 7.34 11.52 26.38
N ASN A 111 6.65 10.52 25.81
CA ASN A 111 5.81 10.71 24.64
C ASN A 111 4.41 11.20 25.07
N PRO A 112 4.00 12.44 24.75
CA PRO A 112 2.71 13.01 25.17
C PRO A 112 1.50 12.35 24.49
N VAL A 113 1.70 11.59 23.41
CA VAL A 113 0.64 10.86 22.71
C VAL A 113 0.30 9.55 23.44
N LYS A 114 1.23 9.04 24.26
CA LYS A 114 1.05 7.81 25.03
C LYS A 114 -0.06 8.01 26.08
N GLY A 115 -1.05 7.09 26.09
CA GLY A 115 -2.22 7.20 26.98
C GLY A 115 -3.35 8.09 26.46
N VAL A 116 -3.20 8.76 25.31
CA VAL A 116 -4.34 9.45 24.66
C VAL A 116 -5.29 8.40 24.10
N LYS A 117 -6.55 8.42 24.54
CA LYS A 117 -7.59 7.52 24.02
C LYS A 117 -7.78 7.75 22.53
N ARG A 118 -7.66 6.67 21.77
CA ARG A 118 -7.89 6.68 20.31
C ARG A 118 -9.36 6.36 20.01
N PRO A 119 -10.00 7.02 19.03
CA PRO A 119 -11.36 6.68 18.63
C PRO A 119 -11.49 5.19 18.31
N ALA A 120 -12.60 4.58 18.70
CA ALA A 120 -12.91 3.21 18.35
C ALA A 120 -13.10 3.07 16.83
N VAL A 121 -12.70 1.94 16.28
CA VAL A 121 -13.02 1.57 14.90
C VAL A 121 -14.20 0.60 14.98
N GLU A 122 -15.35 1.07 14.55
CA GLU A 122 -16.64 0.43 14.80
C GLU A 122 -16.96 -0.82 13.99
N SER A 123 -16.10 -1.30 13.10
CA SER A 123 -16.44 -2.52 12.36
C SER A 123 -15.24 -3.39 12.04
N TYR A 124 -15.43 -4.69 12.31
CA TYR A 124 -14.61 -5.76 11.76
C TYR A 124 -14.94 -6.03 10.28
N GLU A 125 -16.03 -5.46 9.76
CA GLU A 125 -16.40 -5.54 8.35
C GLU A 125 -15.62 -4.50 7.55
N GLY A 126 -14.99 -4.95 6.47
CA GLY A 126 -14.26 -4.06 5.57
C GLY A 126 -15.21 -3.06 4.92
N LYS A 127 -14.95 -1.78 5.11
CA LYS A 127 -15.71 -0.69 4.43
C LYS A 127 -15.46 -0.66 2.91
N THR A 128 -14.55 -1.49 2.40
CA THR A 128 -14.25 -1.57 0.98
C THR A 128 -15.28 -2.47 0.31
N PRO A 129 -16.11 -1.95 -0.59
CA PRO A 129 -17.13 -2.75 -1.26
C PRO A 129 -16.45 -3.84 -2.10
N ALA A 130 -16.97 -5.06 -2.03
CA ALA A 130 -16.64 -6.12 -2.97
C ALA A 130 -17.75 -6.18 -4.04
N LEU A 131 -17.35 -6.42 -5.28
CA LEU A 131 -18.29 -6.65 -6.38
C LEU A 131 -18.79 -8.10 -6.33
N GLY A 132 -20.06 -8.32 -6.63
CA GLY A 132 -20.55 -9.65 -6.97
C GLY A 132 -20.01 -10.11 -8.33
N ASP A 133 -20.08 -11.42 -8.60
CA ASP A 133 -19.50 -12.06 -9.80
C ASP A 133 -19.95 -11.40 -11.10
N HIS A 134 -21.24 -11.08 -11.20
CA HIS A 134 -21.80 -10.43 -12.38
C HIS A 134 -21.23 -9.02 -12.60
N GLN A 135 -21.07 -8.24 -11.54
CA GLN A 135 -20.47 -6.90 -11.63
C GLN A 135 -18.99 -6.97 -11.97
N ALA A 136 -18.25 -7.92 -11.38
CA ALA A 136 -16.84 -8.15 -11.67
C ALA A 136 -16.63 -8.54 -13.13
N ARG A 137 -17.51 -9.41 -13.69
CA ARG A 137 -17.49 -9.79 -15.10
C ARG A 137 -17.78 -8.59 -16.01
N LYS A 138 -18.83 -7.82 -15.72
CA LYS A 138 -19.14 -6.61 -16.50
C LYS A 138 -17.96 -5.62 -16.50
N LEU A 139 -17.29 -5.45 -15.37
CA LEU A 139 -16.14 -4.58 -15.29
C LEU A 139 -14.95 -5.09 -16.11
N LEU A 140 -14.72 -6.41 -16.11
CA LEU A 140 -13.66 -7.04 -16.89
C LEU A 140 -13.91 -6.92 -18.40
N ASP A 141 -15.17 -6.95 -18.83
CA ASP A 141 -15.58 -6.87 -20.22
C ASP A 141 -15.81 -5.43 -20.72
N ALA A 142 -15.78 -4.43 -19.84
CA ALA A 142 -16.02 -3.03 -20.20
C ALA A 142 -14.96 -2.38 -21.11
N PRO A 143 -13.65 -2.72 -21.03
CA PRO A 143 -12.68 -2.17 -21.96
C PRO A 143 -12.85 -2.74 -23.37
N ASP A 144 -12.78 -1.88 -24.38
CA ASP A 144 -12.85 -2.24 -25.79
C ASP A 144 -11.63 -3.09 -26.22
N GLY A 145 -11.86 -4.38 -26.48
CA GLY A 145 -10.82 -5.35 -26.84
C GLY A 145 -10.10 -5.11 -28.18
N ASP A 146 -10.65 -4.28 -29.06
CA ASP A 146 -10.09 -4.01 -30.38
C ASP A 146 -9.02 -2.89 -30.33
N THR A 147 -8.96 -2.13 -29.25
CA THR A 147 -7.99 -1.05 -29.08
C THR A 147 -6.83 -1.48 -28.16
N LEU A 148 -5.63 -0.97 -28.43
CA LEU A 148 -4.47 -1.17 -27.54
C LEU A 148 -4.76 -0.70 -26.11
N LYS A 149 -5.51 0.42 -25.96
CA LYS A 149 -5.94 0.92 -24.65
C LYS A 149 -6.83 -0.09 -23.94
N GLY A 150 -7.82 -0.61 -24.63
CA GLY A 150 -8.75 -1.56 -24.03
C GLY A 150 -8.09 -2.91 -23.71
N LYS A 151 -7.21 -3.43 -24.58
CA LYS A 151 -6.39 -4.63 -24.27
C LYS A 151 -5.56 -4.45 -23.01
N ARG A 152 -4.85 -3.32 -22.88
CA ARG A 152 -4.09 -2.98 -21.66
C ARG A 152 -4.99 -2.92 -20.42
N ASP A 153 -6.08 -2.18 -20.50
CA ASP A 153 -6.96 -1.92 -19.37
C ASP A 153 -7.64 -3.20 -18.92
N ARG A 154 -8.08 -4.06 -19.87
CA ARG A 154 -8.64 -5.38 -19.60
C ARG A 154 -7.62 -6.31 -18.93
N ALA A 155 -6.39 -6.34 -19.42
CA ALA A 155 -5.31 -7.12 -18.83
C ALA A 155 -4.99 -6.67 -17.39
N MET A 156 -5.00 -5.35 -17.11
CA MET A 156 -4.84 -4.82 -15.74
C MET A 156 -5.99 -5.20 -14.82
N LEU A 157 -7.24 -5.07 -15.27
CA LEU A 157 -8.43 -5.46 -14.49
C LEU A 157 -8.41 -6.96 -14.20
N ALA A 158 -8.08 -7.80 -15.18
CA ALA A 158 -7.94 -9.25 -14.99
C ALA A 158 -6.84 -9.58 -13.98
N THR A 159 -5.68 -8.93 -14.09
CA THR A 159 -4.57 -9.15 -13.15
C THR A 159 -4.96 -8.79 -11.71
N LEU A 160 -5.75 -7.73 -11.50
CA LEU A 160 -6.25 -7.37 -10.17
C LEU A 160 -7.31 -8.35 -9.66
N LEU A 161 -8.28 -8.72 -10.48
CA LEU A 161 -9.41 -9.56 -10.09
C LEU A 161 -9.01 -11.03 -9.87
N TYR A 162 -8.10 -11.57 -10.68
CA TYR A 162 -7.67 -12.98 -10.57
C TYR A 162 -6.50 -13.21 -9.64
N HIS A 163 -5.71 -12.19 -9.29
CA HIS A 163 -4.50 -12.38 -8.46
C HIS A 163 -4.49 -11.52 -7.20
N ALA A 164 -5.55 -10.77 -6.94
CA ALA A 164 -5.73 -9.94 -5.75
C ALA A 164 -4.54 -9.02 -5.42
N LEU A 165 -3.87 -8.47 -6.44
CA LEU A 165 -2.72 -7.60 -6.24
C LEU A 165 -3.12 -6.26 -5.60
N ARG A 166 -2.21 -5.69 -4.82
CA ARG A 166 -2.31 -4.28 -4.45
C ARG A 166 -2.04 -3.40 -5.67
N ARG A 167 -2.69 -2.25 -5.72
CA ARG A 167 -2.50 -1.26 -6.79
C ARG A 167 -1.03 -1.00 -7.11
N ASP A 168 -0.24 -0.74 -6.08
CA ASP A 168 1.20 -0.46 -6.24
C ASP A 168 2.02 -1.69 -6.65
N GLU A 169 1.57 -2.89 -6.32
CA GLU A 169 2.20 -4.15 -6.76
C GLU A 169 2.01 -4.33 -8.26
N LEU A 170 0.79 -4.14 -8.79
CA LEU A 170 0.52 -4.20 -10.22
C LEU A 170 1.37 -3.19 -11.00
N CYS A 171 1.42 -1.92 -10.55
CA CYS A 171 2.17 -0.88 -11.23
C CYS A 171 3.69 -1.14 -11.28
N ARG A 172 4.22 -1.95 -10.36
CA ARG A 172 5.66 -2.29 -10.30
C ARG A 172 6.03 -3.55 -11.07
N LEU A 173 5.06 -4.27 -11.64
CA LEU A 173 5.34 -5.48 -12.41
C LEU A 173 6.18 -5.16 -13.63
N LYS A 174 7.17 -6.01 -13.86
CA LYS A 174 7.99 -6.01 -15.07
C LYS A 174 7.61 -7.19 -15.96
N VAL A 175 7.95 -7.12 -17.23
CA VAL A 175 7.69 -8.21 -18.17
C VAL A 175 8.27 -9.55 -17.67
N LYS A 176 9.50 -9.54 -17.14
CA LYS A 176 10.12 -10.74 -16.54
C LYS A 176 9.36 -11.30 -15.34
N ASP A 177 8.61 -10.48 -14.60
CA ASP A 177 7.85 -10.94 -13.44
C ASP A 177 6.63 -11.80 -13.83
N PHE A 178 6.21 -11.71 -15.09
CA PHE A 178 5.15 -12.52 -15.69
C PHE A 178 5.65 -13.86 -16.25
N LYS A 179 6.96 -14.03 -16.42
CA LYS A 179 7.58 -15.19 -17.08
C LYS A 179 8.14 -16.23 -16.09
N HIS A 180 7.68 -16.26 -14.86
CA HIS A 180 8.15 -17.25 -13.89
C HIS A 180 7.35 -18.54 -13.99
N GLU A 181 8.07 -19.67 -13.88
CA GLU A 181 7.48 -21.00 -13.78
C GLU A 181 7.93 -21.69 -12.50
N ARG A 182 7.03 -22.39 -11.84
CA ARG A 182 7.31 -23.20 -10.66
C ARG A 182 6.55 -24.51 -10.76
N ARG A 183 7.27 -25.63 -10.79
CA ARG A 183 6.69 -26.98 -10.90
C ARG A 183 5.73 -27.12 -12.10
N GLY A 184 6.12 -26.60 -13.25
CA GLY A 184 5.31 -26.64 -14.47
C GLY A 184 4.11 -25.69 -14.49
N VAL A 185 3.96 -24.82 -13.50
CA VAL A 185 2.87 -23.83 -13.42
C VAL A 185 3.41 -22.42 -13.60
N ALA A 186 2.81 -21.65 -14.48
CA ALA A 186 3.16 -20.24 -14.66
C ALA A 186 2.80 -19.42 -13.41
N HIS A 187 3.70 -18.53 -12.99
CA HIS A 187 3.55 -17.70 -11.79
C HIS A 187 3.91 -16.26 -12.07
N LEU A 188 3.20 -15.39 -11.38
CA LEU A 188 3.53 -13.96 -11.28
C LEU A 188 4.42 -13.73 -10.05
N LYS A 189 5.60 -13.14 -10.25
CA LYS A 189 6.47 -12.70 -9.15
C LYS A 189 6.04 -11.34 -8.67
N VAL A 190 5.58 -11.24 -7.43
CA VAL A 190 5.02 -10.02 -6.86
C VAL A 190 5.92 -9.51 -5.74
N SER A 191 6.44 -8.30 -5.90
CA SER A 191 7.23 -7.60 -4.88
C SER A 191 6.32 -6.75 -3.99
N GLY A 192 6.16 -7.15 -2.73
CA GLY A 192 5.29 -6.52 -1.74
C GLY A 192 5.99 -5.44 -0.90
N LYS A 193 5.29 -4.97 0.13
CA LYS A 193 5.81 -3.99 1.10
C LYS A 193 7.00 -4.59 1.88
N GLY A 194 8.06 -3.77 2.06
CA GLY A 194 9.25 -4.20 2.81
C GLY A 194 10.14 -5.19 2.07
N GLY A 195 10.11 -5.22 0.73
CA GLY A 195 10.96 -6.11 -0.08
C GLY A 195 10.52 -7.58 -0.10
N LYS A 196 9.41 -7.93 0.56
CA LYS A 196 8.89 -9.30 0.57
C LYS A 196 8.41 -9.69 -0.82
N THR A 197 8.89 -10.83 -1.32
CA THR A 197 8.47 -11.38 -2.61
C THR A 197 7.55 -12.57 -2.39
N ARG A 198 6.45 -12.65 -3.18
CA ARG A 198 5.60 -13.82 -3.26
C ARG A 198 5.39 -14.23 -4.73
N TYR A 199 5.10 -15.48 -4.94
CA TYR A 199 4.79 -16.02 -6.25
C TYR A 199 3.31 -16.43 -6.26
N VAL A 200 2.57 -15.88 -7.20
CA VAL A 200 1.13 -16.11 -7.34
C VAL A 200 0.90 -16.89 -8.63
N PRO A 201 0.26 -18.07 -8.59
CA PRO A 201 -0.07 -18.81 -9.80
C PRO A 201 -0.86 -17.94 -10.78
N LEU A 202 -0.51 -17.96 -12.04
CA LEU A 202 -1.20 -17.21 -13.09
C LEU A 202 -2.51 -17.90 -13.46
N HIS A 203 -3.61 -17.18 -13.38
CA HIS A 203 -4.89 -17.63 -13.88
C HIS A 203 -4.88 -17.62 -15.42
N PRO A 204 -5.29 -18.72 -16.11
CA PRO A 204 -5.21 -18.81 -17.59
C PRO A 204 -5.88 -17.64 -18.31
N ALA A 205 -7.09 -17.25 -17.88
CA ALA A 205 -7.81 -16.13 -18.51
C ALA A 205 -7.05 -14.79 -18.39
N ALA A 206 -6.44 -14.51 -17.23
CA ALA A 206 -5.64 -13.30 -17.06
C ALA A 206 -4.33 -13.38 -17.86
N SER A 207 -3.72 -14.56 -17.94
CA SER A 207 -2.51 -14.80 -18.72
C SER A 207 -2.75 -14.51 -20.21
N GLY A 208 -3.83 -15.02 -20.79
CA GLY A 208 -4.19 -14.74 -22.18
C GLY A 208 -4.32 -13.24 -22.45
N LEU A 209 -5.08 -12.53 -21.61
CA LEU A 209 -5.29 -11.08 -21.78
C LEU A 209 -3.99 -10.27 -21.65
N VAL A 210 -3.06 -10.70 -20.79
CA VAL A 210 -1.74 -10.04 -20.67
C VAL A 210 -0.89 -10.29 -21.91
N LEU A 211 -0.90 -11.52 -22.45
CA LEU A 211 -0.18 -11.86 -23.69
C LEU A 211 -0.72 -11.09 -24.87
N ASP A 212 -2.05 -11.01 -25.05
CA ASP A 212 -2.70 -10.24 -26.11
C ASP A 212 -2.33 -8.75 -26.06
N TYR A 213 -2.23 -8.21 -24.83
CA TYR A 213 -1.76 -6.83 -24.64
C TYR A 213 -0.29 -6.68 -25.01
N LEU A 214 0.58 -7.58 -24.53
CA LEU A 214 2.02 -7.50 -24.80
C LEU A 214 2.35 -7.63 -26.28
N GLU A 215 1.63 -8.50 -27.01
CA GLU A 215 1.72 -8.65 -28.45
C GLU A 215 1.30 -7.37 -29.16
N ALA A 216 0.12 -6.84 -28.86
CA ALA A 216 -0.38 -5.60 -29.45
C ALA A 216 0.49 -4.38 -29.14
N ALA A 217 1.14 -4.35 -27.95
CA ALA A 217 2.01 -3.26 -27.52
C ALA A 217 3.46 -3.40 -27.99
N GLY A 218 3.88 -4.58 -28.48
CA GLY A 218 5.20 -4.83 -29.06
C GLY A 218 6.37 -4.82 -28.08
N HIS A 219 6.13 -4.91 -26.74
CA HIS A 219 7.21 -4.84 -25.75
C HIS A 219 7.39 -6.11 -24.90
N GLY A 220 6.79 -7.21 -25.30
CA GLY A 220 6.85 -8.49 -24.58
C GLY A 220 8.26 -9.08 -24.45
N ALA A 221 9.23 -8.66 -25.26
CA ALA A 221 10.63 -9.07 -25.17
C ALA A 221 11.46 -8.24 -24.20
N GLU A 222 10.94 -7.12 -23.69
CA GLU A 222 11.67 -6.20 -22.82
C GLU A 222 11.59 -6.61 -21.34
N ASP A 223 12.28 -7.67 -20.95
CA ASP A 223 12.20 -8.27 -19.62
C ASP A 223 12.35 -7.29 -18.44
N GLY A 224 13.23 -6.31 -18.57
CA GLY A 224 13.47 -5.26 -17.56
C GLY A 224 12.43 -4.15 -17.56
N GLY A 225 11.62 -4.05 -18.62
CA GLY A 225 10.62 -3.01 -18.83
C GLY A 225 9.37 -3.21 -17.98
N ALA A 226 8.58 -2.14 -17.84
CA ALA A 226 7.29 -2.21 -17.14
C ALA A 226 6.31 -3.10 -17.91
N LEU A 227 5.57 -3.95 -17.17
CA LEU A 227 4.55 -4.82 -17.75
C LEU A 227 3.39 -3.98 -18.33
N PHE A 228 2.91 -2.99 -17.57
CA PHE A 228 1.84 -2.10 -17.99
C PHE A 228 2.35 -0.66 -18.12
N ARG A 229 2.16 -0.08 -19.31
CA ARG A 229 2.69 1.24 -19.69
C ARG A 229 1.57 2.26 -19.93
N PRO A 230 1.78 3.56 -19.67
CA PRO A 230 0.87 4.61 -20.11
C PRO A 230 0.89 4.70 -21.64
N LEU A 231 -0.25 5.09 -22.25
CA LEU A 231 -0.37 5.21 -23.71
C LEU A 231 -0.23 6.65 -24.24
N HIS A 232 -0.18 7.61 -23.33
CA HIS A 232 -0.13 9.03 -23.67
C HIS A 232 1.19 9.66 -23.25
N HIS A 233 2.27 9.34 -23.94
CA HIS A 233 3.48 10.16 -23.86
C HIS A 233 4.21 10.10 -25.20
N SER A 234 4.73 11.26 -25.63
CA SER A 234 5.58 11.41 -26.79
C SER A 234 6.69 10.34 -26.76
N ARG A 235 6.91 9.73 -27.89
CA ARG A 235 7.72 8.52 -28.11
C ARG A 235 9.16 8.54 -27.58
N ALA A 236 9.68 9.66 -27.08
CA ALA A 236 11.10 9.81 -26.74
C ALA A 236 11.47 9.62 -25.26
N GLU A 237 10.60 9.97 -24.30
CA GLU A 237 10.99 9.98 -22.88
C GLU A 237 10.21 8.99 -21.97
N GLY A 238 9.13 8.38 -22.46
CA GLY A 238 8.21 7.60 -21.63
C GLY A 238 8.07 6.11 -21.99
N ALA A 239 8.79 5.63 -22.99
CA ALA A 239 8.58 4.27 -23.54
C ALA A 239 8.76 3.13 -22.53
N ASN A 240 9.48 3.36 -21.43
CA ASN A 240 9.77 2.36 -20.40
C ASN A 240 9.12 2.65 -19.03
N GLN A 241 8.32 3.72 -18.93
CA GLN A 241 7.68 4.08 -17.67
C GLN A 241 6.51 3.14 -17.34
N ALA A 242 6.42 2.77 -16.06
CA ALA A 242 5.27 2.04 -15.55
C ALA A 242 4.05 2.96 -15.41
N ILE A 243 2.85 2.40 -15.58
CA ILE A 243 1.62 3.09 -15.20
C ILE A 243 1.67 3.48 -13.72
N THR A 244 1.23 4.69 -13.41
CA THR A 244 1.23 5.16 -12.02
C THR A 244 0.03 4.60 -11.24
N PRO A 245 0.15 4.45 -9.91
CA PRO A 245 -0.99 4.05 -9.07
C PRO A 245 -2.21 4.98 -9.20
N ASP A 246 -1.99 6.27 -9.41
CA ASP A 246 -3.08 7.22 -9.67
C ASP A 246 -3.71 7.00 -11.05
N GLY A 247 -2.91 6.75 -12.07
CA GLY A 247 -3.40 6.41 -13.41
C GLY A 247 -4.27 5.14 -13.40
N LEU A 248 -3.81 4.08 -12.73
CA LEU A 248 -4.60 2.86 -12.54
C LEU A 248 -5.91 3.11 -11.77
N TYR A 249 -5.85 3.93 -10.71
CA TYR A 249 -7.06 4.31 -9.97
C TYR A 249 -8.09 5.01 -10.87
N LYS A 250 -7.65 5.97 -11.68
CA LYS A 250 -8.52 6.69 -12.63
C LYS A 250 -9.14 5.75 -13.68
N ILE A 251 -8.38 4.78 -14.18
CA ILE A 251 -8.88 3.77 -15.12
C ILE A 251 -10.00 2.94 -14.47
N VAL A 252 -9.75 2.38 -13.28
CA VAL A 252 -10.77 1.58 -12.57
C VAL A 252 -12.03 2.43 -12.31
N ARG A 253 -11.86 3.67 -11.85
CA ARG A 253 -12.98 4.61 -11.61
C ARG A 253 -13.78 4.93 -12.86
N ALA A 254 -13.11 5.13 -13.99
CA ALA A 254 -13.79 5.43 -15.26
C ALA A 254 -14.68 4.28 -15.72
N TYR A 255 -14.16 3.03 -15.73
CA TYR A 255 -14.96 1.88 -16.14
C TYR A 255 -16.07 1.54 -15.14
N SER A 256 -15.78 1.58 -13.84
CA SER A 256 -16.78 1.30 -12.82
C SER A 256 -17.89 2.37 -12.79
N GLY A 257 -17.53 3.65 -12.95
CA GLY A 257 -18.49 4.74 -13.04
C GLY A 257 -19.43 4.64 -14.25
N ALA A 258 -18.88 4.26 -15.41
CA ALA A 258 -19.69 4.01 -16.62
C ALA A 258 -20.70 2.85 -16.44
N LEU A 259 -20.41 1.91 -15.52
CA LEU A 259 -21.30 0.81 -15.18
C LEU A 259 -22.27 1.13 -14.02
N GLY A 260 -22.24 2.36 -13.49
CA GLY A 260 -23.14 2.82 -12.43
C GLY A 260 -22.69 2.47 -11.01
N PHE A 261 -21.44 2.03 -10.81
CA PHE A 261 -20.90 1.82 -9.47
C PHE A 261 -19.49 2.42 -9.34
N GLU A 262 -19.27 3.14 -8.25
CA GLU A 262 -18.02 3.87 -8.05
C GLU A 262 -17.08 3.12 -7.11
N ILE A 263 -16.08 2.43 -7.66
CA ILE A 263 -15.06 1.72 -6.87
C ILE A 263 -13.63 2.15 -7.25
N GLY A 264 -12.71 1.96 -6.31
CA GLY A 264 -11.27 2.11 -6.57
C GLY A 264 -10.57 0.76 -6.74
N ALA A 265 -9.31 0.79 -7.15
CA ALA A 265 -8.51 -0.42 -7.39
C ALA A 265 -8.38 -1.34 -6.15
N HIS A 266 -8.53 -0.82 -4.92
CA HIS A 266 -8.50 -1.66 -3.72
C HIS A 266 -9.76 -2.53 -3.58
N ALA A 267 -10.90 -2.07 -4.10
CA ALA A 267 -12.13 -2.85 -4.14
C ALA A 267 -12.00 -4.12 -5.01
N LEU A 268 -11.19 -4.09 -6.08
CA LEU A 268 -10.94 -5.28 -6.88
C LEU A 268 -10.19 -6.36 -6.11
N ARG A 269 -9.29 -5.97 -5.23
CA ARG A 269 -8.63 -6.92 -4.32
C ARG A 269 -9.60 -7.48 -3.27
N ALA A 270 -10.50 -6.65 -2.73
CA ALA A 270 -11.57 -7.10 -1.86
C ALA A 270 -12.49 -8.08 -2.59
N THR A 271 -12.90 -7.75 -3.81
CA THR A 271 -13.70 -8.62 -4.70
C THR A 271 -13.04 -9.98 -4.90
N ALA A 272 -11.76 -10.01 -5.27
CA ALA A 272 -11.02 -11.26 -5.45
C ALA A 272 -10.97 -12.10 -4.18
N ALA A 273 -10.74 -11.47 -3.02
CA ALA A 273 -10.67 -12.16 -1.74
C ALA A 273 -12.03 -12.72 -1.30
N THR A 274 -13.09 -11.91 -1.41
CA THR A 274 -14.46 -12.33 -1.09
C THR A 274 -14.92 -13.45 -2.02
N ASN A 275 -14.72 -13.29 -3.34
CA ASN A 275 -15.07 -14.32 -4.31
C ASN A 275 -14.36 -15.66 -4.02
N ALA A 276 -13.05 -15.64 -3.73
CA ALA A 276 -12.32 -16.85 -3.38
C ALA A 276 -12.88 -17.54 -2.13
N LEU A 277 -13.25 -16.76 -1.10
CA LEU A 277 -13.86 -17.29 0.13
C LEU A 277 -15.26 -17.83 -0.12
N ASP A 278 -16.09 -17.14 -0.92
CA ASP A 278 -17.44 -17.57 -1.28
C ASP A 278 -17.40 -18.90 -2.06
N HIS A 279 -16.35 -19.12 -2.87
CA HIS A 279 -16.04 -20.39 -3.55
C HIS A 279 -15.22 -21.36 -2.67
N GLN A 280 -15.33 -21.25 -1.36
CA GLN A 280 -14.82 -22.19 -0.37
C GLN A 280 -13.29 -22.31 -0.29
N ALA A 281 -12.53 -21.33 -0.78
CA ALA A 281 -11.12 -21.29 -0.51
C ALA A 281 -10.83 -21.19 1.00
N ASP A 282 -9.81 -21.91 1.45
CA ASP A 282 -9.37 -21.86 2.85
C ASP A 282 -8.84 -20.46 3.19
N ILE A 283 -9.29 -19.91 4.32
CA ILE A 283 -8.95 -18.53 4.73
C ILE A 283 -7.46 -18.34 4.99
N ALA A 284 -6.73 -19.37 5.45
CA ALA A 284 -5.29 -19.27 5.67
C ALA A 284 -4.55 -19.22 4.32
N LYS A 285 -5.01 -20.00 3.32
CA LYS A 285 -4.49 -19.92 1.95
C LYS A 285 -4.80 -18.57 1.30
N VAL A 286 -6.00 -18.02 1.51
CA VAL A 286 -6.36 -16.68 1.05
C VAL A 286 -5.48 -15.62 1.73
N GLN A 287 -5.19 -15.74 3.03
CA GLN A 287 -4.27 -14.85 3.74
C GLN A 287 -2.88 -14.86 3.10
N GLU A 288 -2.31 -16.04 2.85
CA GLU A 288 -1.01 -16.22 2.21
C GLU A 288 -1.00 -15.63 0.79
N TRP A 289 -1.99 -15.95 -0.01
CA TRP A 289 -2.17 -15.42 -1.36
C TRP A 289 -2.24 -13.89 -1.39
N LEU A 290 -2.98 -13.28 -0.46
CA LEU A 290 -3.02 -11.84 -0.28
C LEU A 290 -1.70 -11.27 0.27
N GLY A 291 -0.87 -12.05 0.92
CA GLY A 291 0.32 -11.59 1.64
C GLY A 291 -0.02 -10.71 2.84
N HIS A 292 -0.99 -11.13 3.64
CA HIS A 292 -1.35 -10.50 4.90
C HIS A 292 -0.55 -11.13 6.05
N ALA A 293 0.12 -10.30 6.84
CA ALA A 293 0.86 -10.77 8.02
C ALA A 293 -0.08 -11.24 9.16
N ASN A 294 -1.32 -10.71 9.20
CA ASN A 294 -2.30 -11.03 10.23
C ASN A 294 -3.62 -11.50 9.57
N ILE A 295 -4.12 -12.64 10.03
CA ILE A 295 -5.36 -13.24 9.53
C ILE A 295 -6.59 -12.34 9.77
N ALA A 296 -6.59 -11.52 10.82
CA ALA A 296 -7.66 -10.55 11.06
C ALA A 296 -7.87 -9.60 9.88
N THR A 297 -6.81 -9.29 9.11
CA THR A 297 -6.91 -8.48 7.89
C THR A 297 -7.59 -9.24 6.75
N THR A 298 -7.60 -10.56 6.76
CA THR A 298 -8.27 -11.39 5.76
C THR A 298 -9.72 -11.65 6.16
N ARG A 299 -9.98 -11.80 7.44
CA ARG A 299 -11.34 -12.03 7.97
C ARG A 299 -12.35 -10.94 7.59
N ILE A 300 -11.88 -9.70 7.35
CA ILE A 300 -12.75 -8.60 6.89
C ILE A 300 -13.40 -8.85 5.51
N TYR A 301 -12.90 -9.80 4.74
CA TYR A 301 -13.43 -10.20 3.43
C TYR A 301 -14.30 -11.46 3.51
N ASP A 302 -14.37 -12.10 4.68
CA ASP A 302 -15.19 -13.30 4.89
C ASP A 302 -16.60 -12.88 5.30
N HIS A 303 -17.47 -12.76 4.30
CA HIS A 303 -18.89 -12.43 4.50
C HIS A 303 -19.80 -13.67 4.53
N ARG A 304 -19.20 -14.86 4.55
CA ARG A 304 -19.97 -16.10 4.64
C ARG A 304 -20.76 -16.12 5.95
N LYS A 305 -22.08 -16.22 5.83
CA LYS A 305 -22.92 -16.44 6.99
C LYS A 305 -22.63 -17.83 7.51
N THR A 306 -22.27 -17.93 8.77
CA THR A 306 -22.13 -19.23 9.44
C THR A 306 -23.49 -19.91 9.44
N ARG A 307 -23.64 -20.95 8.66
CA ARG A 307 -24.82 -21.80 8.73
C ARG A 307 -24.66 -22.73 9.94
N PRO A 308 -25.75 -23.04 10.69
CA PRO A 308 -25.63 -23.95 11.81
C PRO A 308 -24.97 -25.29 11.44
N GLU A 309 -25.30 -25.82 10.25
CA GLU A 309 -24.73 -27.06 9.70
C GLU A 309 -23.24 -26.99 9.38
N ASP A 310 -22.70 -25.78 9.16
CA ASP A 310 -21.26 -25.57 8.92
C ASP A 310 -20.47 -25.44 10.23
N SER A 311 -21.13 -25.55 11.38
CA SER A 311 -20.46 -25.44 12.68
C SER A 311 -19.33 -26.47 12.81
N PRO A 312 -18.15 -26.05 13.30
CA PRO A 312 -17.10 -26.98 13.67
C PRO A 312 -17.52 -28.11 14.59
N THR A 313 -18.60 -27.90 15.36
CA THR A 313 -19.21 -28.93 16.23
C THR A 313 -19.50 -30.22 15.49
N PHE A 314 -19.97 -30.12 14.22
CA PHE A 314 -20.30 -31.32 13.41
C PHE A 314 -19.06 -31.91 12.70
N LYS A 315 -17.89 -31.31 12.89
CA LYS A 315 -16.60 -31.81 12.38
C LYS A 315 -15.79 -32.53 13.45
N VAL A 316 -16.24 -32.50 14.70
CA VAL A 316 -15.56 -33.18 15.81
C VAL A 316 -15.87 -34.69 15.73
N ALA A 317 -14.83 -35.51 15.70
CA ALA A 317 -14.91 -36.97 15.73
C ALA A 317 -13.97 -37.49 16.85
N TYR A 318 -14.49 -38.36 17.69
CA TYR A 318 -13.73 -39.05 18.73
C TYR A 318 -13.54 -40.49 18.36
#